data_6d3db7d7e6692c747703f3536309c2c5
#
_entry.id   6d3db7d7e6692c747703f3536309c2c5
#
_cell.length_a   1.000
_cell.length_b   1.000
_cell.length_c   1.000
_cell.angle_alpha   90.00
_cell.angle_beta   90.00
_cell.angle_gamma   90.00
#
_symmetry.space_group_name_H-M   'P 1'
#
loop_
_entity.id
_entity.type
_entity.pdbx_description
1 polymer ?
#
loop_
_entity_poly.entity_id
_entity_poly.type
_entity_poly.pdbx_seq_one_letter_code
_entity_poly.pdbx_strand_id
1 'polypeptide(L)'
;MRKSKKILAVTLAAAMLCSVLPASQANAAVKHKGVCSTLKNGVLTISGKGKMPKNMKFRGNTKIKKVIIKKGVTSIPDNAFKSCKKLQSVSIPNTVKSVGSYSFYNTAIENITIPKSVKTIGAGSLCNCKLLTTVTMPGKFKVYAPNPEKNEDIMSRYDNIKSVKLNTILDISNMKYFSAMNVYIWNKDTKYKSYDGVVYSKDGKTVLGMPLKRDELAVREGCTTFDVQAVAYDSVSKDSDTFACGSLRKVIIPESIEKVVDSRNLLSKTKRAEFKVEDIIVKSKKLDGNSIALLSTCFNHIETEKFMKKFSNQIKKEDGMYISNDNVLVKYDGKAKNVVIPSYVKEIADNAFYTANVESVDIPDSVTKFGKNIFELSSIVKVNLPKNMKTISEGMFKNCSNLVDVKIP
;
A
#
# COMPACT_ATOMS: atom_id res chain seq x y z
N MET A 1 -51.21 -3.04 -29.95
CA MET A 1 -50.30 -2.99 -31.11
C MET A 1 -49.49 -1.68 -31.30
N ARG A 2 -49.61 -0.64 -30.43
CA ARG A 2 -48.87 0.64 -30.61
C ARG A 2 -47.55 0.75 -29.83
N LYS A 3 -47.23 -0.15 -28.92
CA LYS A 3 -45.96 -0.10 -28.14
C LYS A 3 -44.78 -0.82 -28.79
N SER A 4 -44.99 -1.77 -29.66
CA SER A 4 -43.94 -2.52 -30.36
C SER A 4 -43.27 -1.74 -31.50
N LYS A 5 -43.99 -0.81 -32.15
CA LYS A 5 -43.45 0.01 -33.27
C LYS A 5 -42.45 1.09 -32.80
N LYS A 6 -42.56 1.63 -31.58
CA LYS A 6 -41.62 2.63 -31.06
C LYS A 6 -40.26 2.03 -30.63
N ILE A 7 -40.26 0.77 -30.17
CA ILE A 7 -38.99 0.09 -29.79
C ILE A 7 -38.19 -0.30 -31.03
N LEU A 8 -38.84 -0.65 -32.11
CA LEU A 8 -38.19 -1.00 -33.37
C LEU A 8 -37.56 0.23 -34.06
N ALA A 9 -38.18 1.41 -33.97
CA ALA A 9 -37.65 2.65 -34.53
C ALA A 9 -36.40 3.16 -33.84
N VAL A 10 -36.30 3.01 -32.49
CA VAL A 10 -35.13 3.45 -31.72
C VAL A 10 -33.93 2.52 -31.93
N THR A 11 -34.16 1.23 -32.14
CA THR A 11 -33.10 0.27 -32.47
C THR A 11 -32.59 0.41 -33.90
N LEU A 12 -33.43 0.80 -34.86
CA LEU A 12 -33.01 1.11 -36.24
C LEU A 12 -32.18 2.41 -36.32
N ALA A 13 -32.57 3.46 -35.57
CA ALA A 13 -31.85 4.74 -35.57
C ALA A 13 -30.40 4.60 -34.98
N ALA A 14 -30.22 3.75 -33.95
CA ALA A 14 -28.89 3.46 -33.43
C ALA A 14 -28.02 2.61 -34.37
N ALA A 15 -28.63 1.79 -35.24
CA ALA A 15 -27.94 1.03 -36.27
C ALA A 15 -27.61 1.87 -37.51
N MET A 16 -28.42 2.87 -37.85
CA MET A 16 -28.20 3.74 -39.02
C MET A 16 -27.09 4.79 -38.82
N LEU A 17 -26.83 5.23 -37.58
CA LEU A 17 -25.69 6.16 -37.31
C LEU A 17 -24.29 5.54 -37.53
N CYS A 18 -24.19 4.22 -37.64
CA CYS A 18 -22.95 3.52 -38.00
C CYS A 18 -22.82 3.25 -39.52
N SER A 19 -23.84 3.55 -40.34
CA SER A 19 -23.92 3.12 -41.73
C SER A 19 -23.83 4.23 -42.80
N VAL A 20 -23.70 5.51 -42.39
CA VAL A 20 -23.63 6.61 -43.38
C VAL A 20 -22.20 7.19 -43.38
N LEU A 21 -21.27 6.46 -43.97
CA LEU A 21 -20.00 6.98 -44.46
C LEU A 21 -19.77 6.43 -45.88
N PRO A 22 -19.31 7.25 -46.83
CA PRO A 22 -19.05 6.79 -48.20
C PRO A 22 -17.97 5.72 -48.25
N ALA A 23 -18.18 4.71 -49.05
CA ALA A 23 -17.47 3.43 -49.12
C ALA A 23 -15.98 3.49 -49.51
N SER A 24 -15.39 4.65 -49.79
CA SER A 24 -14.04 4.75 -50.33
C SER A 24 -12.91 5.00 -49.34
N GLN A 25 -13.18 5.16 -48.03
CA GLN A 25 -12.14 5.35 -46.97
C GLN A 25 -12.44 4.66 -45.63
N ALA A 26 -13.32 3.66 -45.61
CA ALA A 26 -13.69 2.98 -44.35
C ALA A 26 -12.70 1.83 -44.05
N ASN A 27 -11.70 2.08 -43.22
CA ASN A 27 -11.00 1.00 -42.51
C ASN A 27 -12.00 0.38 -41.50
N ALA A 28 -12.50 -0.81 -41.89
CA ALA A 28 -13.28 -1.80 -41.12
C ALA A 28 -13.95 -1.36 -39.84
N ALA A 29 -15.24 -0.99 -39.92
CA ALA A 29 -16.11 -0.96 -38.76
C ALA A 29 -16.40 -2.38 -38.26
N VAL A 30 -15.85 -2.80 -37.16
CA VAL A 30 -16.18 -4.10 -36.53
C VAL A 30 -17.48 -3.90 -35.71
N LYS A 31 -18.59 -4.46 -36.22
CA LYS A 31 -19.88 -4.48 -35.51
C LYS A 31 -19.93 -5.66 -34.54
N HIS A 32 -19.99 -5.41 -33.26
CA HIS A 32 -20.38 -6.36 -32.24
C HIS A 32 -21.72 -5.96 -31.61
N LYS A 33 -22.49 -6.92 -31.10
CA LYS A 33 -23.83 -6.69 -30.53
C LYS A 33 -23.76 -5.54 -29.50
N GLY A 34 -24.25 -4.36 -29.87
CA GLY A 34 -24.37 -3.17 -29.02
C GLY A 34 -23.17 -2.22 -28.93
N VAL A 35 -21.96 -2.63 -29.30
CA VAL A 35 -20.74 -1.78 -29.29
C VAL A 35 -20.01 -1.93 -30.63
N CYS A 36 -19.60 -0.82 -31.23
CA CYS A 36 -18.87 -0.76 -32.50
C CYS A 36 -17.63 0.10 -32.37
N SER A 37 -16.70 -0.04 -33.32
CA SER A 37 -15.46 0.75 -33.38
C SER A 37 -15.17 1.23 -34.80
N THR A 38 -14.59 2.41 -34.91
CA THR A 38 -14.08 2.99 -36.15
C THR A 38 -12.68 3.55 -35.93
N LEU A 39 -11.75 3.29 -36.86
CA LEU A 39 -10.41 3.85 -36.84
C LEU A 39 -10.24 4.78 -38.06
N LYS A 40 -9.98 6.08 -37.79
CA LYS A 40 -9.73 7.08 -38.80
C LYS A 40 -8.57 7.98 -38.37
N ASN A 41 -7.58 8.17 -39.21
CA ASN A 41 -6.41 9.04 -38.97
C ASN A 41 -5.71 8.80 -37.61
N GLY A 42 -5.59 7.53 -37.18
CA GLY A 42 -5.00 7.15 -35.90
C GLY A 42 -5.90 7.33 -34.68
N VAL A 43 -7.14 7.80 -34.87
CA VAL A 43 -8.13 7.93 -33.78
C VAL A 43 -9.12 6.76 -33.85
N LEU A 44 -9.07 5.92 -32.82
CA LEU A 44 -10.02 4.82 -32.64
C LEU A 44 -11.19 5.33 -31.79
N THR A 45 -12.39 5.34 -32.36
CA THR A 45 -13.61 5.67 -31.64
C THR A 45 -14.40 4.39 -31.35
N ILE A 46 -14.76 4.18 -30.09
CA ILE A 46 -15.58 3.06 -29.62
C ILE A 46 -16.91 3.63 -29.13
N SER A 47 -18.02 3.16 -29.68
CA SER A 47 -19.37 3.70 -29.39
C SER A 47 -20.39 2.58 -29.25
N GLY A 48 -21.58 2.93 -28.73
CA GLY A 48 -22.66 1.99 -28.48
C GLY A 48 -23.02 1.85 -27.00
N LYS A 49 -23.83 0.85 -26.66
CA LYS A 49 -24.29 0.60 -25.29
C LYS A 49 -23.88 -0.79 -24.80
N GLY A 50 -23.39 -0.87 -23.57
CA GLY A 50 -23.04 -2.13 -22.90
C GLY A 50 -21.54 -2.38 -22.77
N LYS A 51 -21.21 -3.62 -22.49
CA LYS A 51 -19.80 -4.05 -22.32
C LYS A 51 -19.10 -4.11 -23.68
N MET A 52 -17.89 -3.61 -23.73
CA MET A 52 -17.01 -3.85 -24.87
C MET A 52 -16.72 -5.37 -24.97
N PRO A 53 -16.99 -6.01 -26.12
CA PRO A 53 -16.82 -7.47 -26.29
C PRO A 53 -15.38 -7.92 -26.05
N LYS A 54 -15.21 -9.10 -25.44
CA LYS A 54 -13.88 -9.67 -25.15
C LYS A 54 -13.01 -9.90 -26.40
N ASN A 55 -13.62 -10.16 -27.54
CA ASN A 55 -12.96 -10.33 -28.84
C ASN A 55 -12.65 -9.01 -29.54
N MET A 56 -13.19 -7.88 -29.10
CA MET A 56 -12.84 -6.55 -29.59
C MET A 56 -11.50 -6.11 -28.98
N LYS A 57 -10.42 -6.67 -29.52
CA LYS A 57 -9.04 -6.41 -29.05
C LYS A 57 -8.24 -5.72 -30.13
N PHE A 58 -7.55 -4.65 -29.75
CA PHE A 58 -6.68 -3.89 -30.65
C PHE A 58 -5.19 -4.10 -30.30
N ARG A 59 -4.89 -5.21 -29.63
CA ARG A 59 -3.54 -5.57 -29.19
C ARG A 59 -2.51 -5.42 -30.30
N GLY A 60 -1.41 -4.71 -30.02
CA GLY A 60 -0.28 -4.53 -30.95
C GLY A 60 -0.57 -3.60 -32.11
N ASN A 61 -1.74 -2.97 -32.19
CA ASN A 61 -2.06 -2.09 -33.31
C ASN A 61 -1.23 -0.80 -33.25
N THR A 62 -0.34 -0.65 -34.23
CA THR A 62 0.60 0.49 -34.34
C THR A 62 -0.01 1.71 -35.03
N LYS A 63 -1.22 1.59 -35.62
CA LYS A 63 -1.92 2.72 -36.26
C LYS A 63 -2.69 3.58 -35.27
N ILE A 64 -3.01 3.04 -34.05
CA ILE A 64 -3.79 3.76 -33.04
C ILE A 64 -2.89 4.71 -32.28
N LYS A 65 -3.19 6.02 -32.35
CA LYS A 65 -2.53 7.10 -31.59
C LYS A 65 -3.42 7.61 -30.47
N LYS A 66 -4.73 7.57 -30.64
CA LYS A 66 -5.74 8.05 -29.69
C LYS A 66 -6.93 7.10 -29.64
N VAL A 67 -7.47 6.88 -28.44
CA VAL A 67 -8.71 6.12 -28.22
C VAL A 67 -9.75 7.04 -27.61
N ILE A 68 -10.97 7.05 -28.17
CA ILE A 68 -12.12 7.76 -27.65
C ILE A 68 -13.22 6.73 -27.39
N ILE A 69 -13.50 6.47 -26.12
CA ILE A 69 -14.62 5.63 -25.71
C ILE A 69 -15.81 6.55 -25.43
N LYS A 70 -16.91 6.33 -26.15
CA LYS A 70 -18.11 7.17 -26.02
C LYS A 70 -19.00 6.72 -24.86
N LYS A 71 -19.82 7.65 -24.35
CA LYS A 71 -20.85 7.38 -23.34
C LYS A 71 -21.76 6.24 -23.79
N GLY A 72 -22.05 5.31 -22.86
CA GLY A 72 -22.82 4.09 -23.15
C GLY A 72 -21.99 2.82 -23.00
N VAL A 73 -20.69 2.85 -23.31
CA VAL A 73 -19.78 1.74 -23.07
C VAL A 73 -19.52 1.59 -21.56
N THR A 74 -19.60 0.35 -21.04
CA THR A 74 -19.59 0.09 -19.59
C THR A 74 -18.36 -0.67 -19.11
N SER A 75 -17.58 -1.27 -19.98
CA SER A 75 -16.33 -1.97 -19.59
C SER A 75 -15.28 -1.94 -20.72
N ILE A 76 -14.01 -2.01 -20.32
CA ILE A 76 -12.85 -2.23 -21.20
C ILE A 76 -12.36 -3.65 -20.88
N PRO A 77 -12.27 -4.58 -21.87
CA PRO A 77 -11.85 -5.96 -21.64
C PRO A 77 -10.34 -6.11 -21.42
N ASP A 78 -9.94 -7.28 -20.95
CA ASP A 78 -8.54 -7.63 -20.79
C ASP A 78 -7.79 -7.53 -22.11
N ASN A 79 -6.56 -7.02 -22.04
CA ASN A 79 -5.65 -6.86 -23.18
C ASN A 79 -6.20 -5.98 -24.32
N ALA A 80 -7.24 -5.18 -24.13
CA ALA A 80 -7.91 -4.43 -25.20
C ALA A 80 -6.94 -3.63 -26.08
N PHE A 81 -6.01 -2.90 -25.47
CA PHE A 81 -5.02 -2.05 -26.13
C PHE A 81 -3.59 -2.44 -25.78
N LYS A 82 -3.37 -3.68 -25.30
CA LYS A 82 -2.04 -4.18 -24.94
C LYS A 82 -1.07 -4.01 -26.09
N SER A 83 0.10 -3.41 -25.82
CA SER A 83 1.19 -3.17 -26.78
C SER A 83 0.81 -2.28 -27.99
N CYS A 84 -0.20 -1.41 -27.84
CA CYS A 84 -0.43 -0.34 -28.81
C CYS A 84 0.64 0.77 -28.59
N LYS A 85 1.86 0.51 -29.08
CA LYS A 85 3.07 1.32 -28.78
C LYS A 85 3.00 2.78 -29.24
N LYS A 86 2.04 3.15 -30.10
CA LYS A 86 1.80 4.54 -30.54
C LYS A 86 0.60 5.19 -29.88
N LEU A 87 -0.10 4.50 -28.97
CA LEU A 87 -1.25 5.04 -28.23
C LEU A 87 -0.79 6.02 -27.16
N GLN A 88 -1.04 7.30 -27.38
CA GLN A 88 -0.61 8.41 -26.51
C GLN A 88 -1.72 8.92 -25.58
N SER A 89 -2.99 8.78 -25.97
CA SER A 89 -4.10 9.29 -25.16
C SER A 89 -5.35 8.43 -25.26
N VAL A 90 -6.07 8.38 -24.11
CA VAL A 90 -7.35 7.64 -24.00
C VAL A 90 -8.37 8.50 -23.29
N SER A 91 -9.56 8.62 -23.86
CA SER A 91 -10.73 9.23 -23.21
C SER A 91 -11.69 8.14 -22.76
N ILE A 92 -11.91 8.04 -21.45
CA ILE A 92 -12.77 7.03 -20.80
C ILE A 92 -13.99 7.74 -20.19
N PRO A 93 -15.22 7.42 -20.58
CA PRO A 93 -16.43 8.09 -20.07
C PRO A 93 -16.84 7.55 -18.69
N ASN A 94 -17.61 8.34 -17.95
CA ASN A 94 -18.16 7.97 -16.64
C ASN A 94 -19.20 6.81 -16.68
N THR A 95 -19.48 6.21 -17.82
CA THR A 95 -20.29 5.00 -17.92
C THR A 95 -19.48 3.73 -17.70
N VAL A 96 -18.14 3.77 -17.84
CA VAL A 96 -17.25 2.63 -17.63
C VAL A 96 -17.18 2.28 -16.14
N LYS A 97 -17.38 1.01 -15.82
CA LYS A 97 -17.37 0.44 -14.47
C LYS A 97 -16.16 -0.45 -14.19
N SER A 98 -15.55 -0.99 -15.24
CA SER A 98 -14.36 -1.86 -15.12
C SER A 98 -13.35 -1.63 -16.23
N VAL A 99 -12.09 -1.71 -15.85
CA VAL A 99 -10.92 -1.70 -16.73
C VAL A 99 -10.23 -3.06 -16.59
N GLY A 100 -10.07 -3.79 -17.68
CA GLY A 100 -9.55 -5.15 -17.68
C GLY A 100 -8.04 -5.23 -17.47
N SER A 101 -7.56 -6.44 -17.16
CA SER A 101 -6.14 -6.72 -16.94
C SER A 101 -5.33 -6.47 -18.23
N TYR A 102 -4.14 -5.88 -18.05
CA TYR A 102 -3.24 -5.55 -19.15
C TYR A 102 -3.86 -4.71 -20.26
N SER A 103 -4.99 -4.03 -20.01
CA SER A 103 -5.76 -3.33 -21.06
C SER A 103 -4.96 -2.21 -21.75
N PHE A 104 -4.07 -1.53 -21.05
CA PHE A 104 -3.17 -0.49 -21.57
C PHE A 104 -1.69 -0.83 -21.39
N TYR A 105 -1.37 -2.10 -21.10
CA TYR A 105 0.01 -2.55 -20.91
C TYR A 105 0.89 -2.20 -22.11
N ASN A 106 2.09 -1.64 -21.86
CA ASN A 106 3.10 -1.31 -22.86
C ASN A 106 2.56 -0.39 -23.98
N THR A 107 1.95 0.73 -23.56
CA THR A 107 1.49 1.82 -24.43
C THR A 107 2.35 3.07 -24.23
N ALA A 108 2.20 4.05 -25.14
CA ALA A 108 2.87 5.35 -25.08
C ALA A 108 2.02 6.43 -24.37
N ILE A 109 1.07 6.04 -23.54
CA ILE A 109 0.22 6.98 -22.80
C ILE A 109 1.07 7.79 -21.82
N GLU A 110 0.96 9.13 -21.87
CA GLU A 110 1.67 10.04 -20.98
C GLU A 110 0.84 10.39 -19.73
N ASN A 111 -0.47 10.53 -19.90
CA ASN A 111 -1.41 10.81 -18.84
C ASN A 111 -2.70 10.05 -19.07
N ILE A 112 -3.30 9.53 -17.99
CA ILE A 112 -4.59 8.84 -18.08
C ILE A 112 -5.51 9.24 -16.94
N THR A 113 -6.81 9.38 -17.27
CA THR A 113 -7.87 9.55 -16.29
C THR A 113 -8.77 8.32 -16.28
N ILE A 114 -8.74 7.57 -15.20
CA ILE A 114 -9.70 6.51 -14.87
C ILE A 114 -10.87 7.17 -14.14
N PRO A 115 -12.08 7.17 -14.71
CA PRO A 115 -13.19 7.92 -14.13
C PRO A 115 -13.66 7.33 -12.79
N LYS A 116 -14.28 8.17 -11.96
CA LYS A 116 -14.82 7.80 -10.62
C LYS A 116 -15.86 6.68 -10.63
N SER A 117 -16.43 6.41 -11.79
CA SER A 117 -17.40 5.32 -11.98
C SER A 117 -16.78 3.93 -11.98
N VAL A 118 -15.46 3.82 -12.20
CA VAL A 118 -14.74 2.55 -12.25
C VAL A 118 -14.62 1.98 -10.84
N LYS A 119 -15.03 0.72 -10.68
CA LYS A 119 -15.02 -0.02 -9.41
C LYS A 119 -14.04 -1.18 -9.42
N THR A 120 -13.59 -1.61 -10.60
CA THR A 120 -12.65 -2.71 -10.76
C THR A 120 -11.58 -2.33 -11.77
N ILE A 121 -10.32 -2.55 -11.41
CA ILE A 121 -9.17 -2.31 -12.26
C ILE A 121 -8.37 -3.61 -12.31
N GLY A 122 -8.06 -4.07 -13.52
CA GLY A 122 -7.32 -5.32 -13.72
C GLY A 122 -5.82 -5.16 -13.47
N ALA A 123 -5.22 -6.21 -12.96
CA ALA A 123 -3.78 -6.29 -12.76
C ALA A 123 -3.03 -6.01 -14.07
N GLY A 124 -1.90 -5.33 -13.99
CA GLY A 124 -1.07 -4.96 -15.12
C GLY A 124 -1.69 -3.94 -16.08
N SER A 125 -2.87 -3.38 -15.76
CA SER A 125 -3.61 -2.52 -16.70
C SER A 125 -2.82 -1.30 -17.17
N LEU A 126 -1.95 -0.74 -16.36
CA LEU A 126 -1.09 0.41 -16.64
C LEU A 126 0.41 0.08 -16.57
N CYS A 127 0.79 -1.20 -16.48
CA CYS A 127 2.20 -1.58 -16.38
C CYS A 127 2.96 -1.37 -17.70
N ASN A 128 4.26 -1.12 -17.59
CA ASN A 128 5.21 -0.92 -18.70
C ASN A 128 4.83 0.26 -19.62
N CYS A 129 4.11 1.26 -19.09
CA CYS A 129 3.81 2.51 -19.79
C CYS A 129 4.94 3.52 -19.52
N LYS A 130 6.06 3.39 -20.23
CA LYS A 130 7.31 4.12 -19.96
C LYS A 130 7.19 5.65 -19.97
N LEU A 131 6.21 6.19 -20.70
CA LEU A 131 5.97 7.63 -20.80
C LEU A 131 4.91 8.12 -19.80
N LEU A 132 4.25 7.23 -19.05
CA LEU A 132 3.18 7.57 -18.12
C LEU A 132 3.74 8.31 -16.91
N THR A 133 3.34 9.57 -16.74
CA THR A 133 3.79 10.44 -15.65
C THR A 133 2.69 10.77 -14.65
N THR A 134 1.44 10.87 -15.10
CA THR A 134 0.31 11.22 -14.25
C THR A 134 -0.87 10.29 -14.46
N VAL A 135 -1.40 9.77 -13.36
CA VAL A 135 -2.62 8.96 -13.33
C VAL A 135 -3.66 9.63 -12.46
N THR A 136 -4.85 9.91 -13.02
CA THR A 136 -6.03 10.29 -12.22
C THR A 136 -6.93 9.07 -12.11
N MET A 137 -7.33 8.70 -10.87
CA MET A 137 -8.09 7.46 -10.65
C MET A 137 -8.95 7.51 -9.39
N PRO A 138 -9.95 6.60 -9.23
CA PRO A 138 -10.69 6.50 -7.97
C PRO A 138 -9.76 6.10 -6.82
N GLY A 139 -10.06 6.60 -5.62
CA GLY A 139 -9.36 6.23 -4.39
C GLY A 139 -9.86 4.88 -3.82
N LYS A 140 -10.99 4.37 -4.30
CA LYS A 140 -11.56 3.07 -3.88
C LYS A 140 -11.93 2.24 -5.10
N PHE A 141 -11.29 1.08 -5.23
CA PHE A 141 -11.53 0.09 -6.29
C PHE A 141 -11.09 -1.30 -5.81
N LYS A 142 -11.50 -2.33 -6.55
CA LYS A 142 -11.00 -3.70 -6.39
C LYS A 142 -10.03 -4.01 -7.51
N VAL A 143 -8.94 -4.70 -7.20
CA VAL A 143 -8.05 -5.25 -8.23
C VAL A 143 -8.57 -6.60 -8.66
N TYR A 144 -8.63 -6.81 -9.98
CA TYR A 144 -8.96 -8.08 -10.60
C TYR A 144 -7.71 -8.67 -11.26
N ALA A 145 -7.27 -9.82 -10.79
CA ALA A 145 -6.20 -10.59 -11.38
C ALA A 145 -6.77 -11.93 -11.89
N PRO A 146 -6.75 -12.19 -13.20
CA PRO A 146 -7.25 -13.45 -13.75
C PRO A 146 -6.37 -14.65 -13.38
N ASN A 147 -5.12 -14.41 -13.02
CA ASN A 147 -4.21 -15.39 -12.41
C ASN A 147 -3.61 -14.78 -11.15
N PRO A 148 -4.12 -15.11 -9.95
CA PRO A 148 -3.66 -14.54 -8.70
C PRO A 148 -2.22 -14.93 -8.31
N GLU A 149 -1.63 -15.92 -8.97
CA GLU A 149 -0.22 -16.29 -8.79
C GLU A 149 0.73 -15.32 -9.51
N LYS A 150 0.21 -14.51 -10.43
CA LYS A 150 0.98 -13.49 -11.14
C LYS A 150 0.58 -12.12 -10.63
N ASN A 151 1.54 -11.37 -10.16
CA ASN A 151 1.53 -10.00 -9.68
C ASN A 151 0.21 -9.22 -9.88
N GLU A 152 -0.38 -8.71 -8.79
CA GLU A 152 -1.61 -7.88 -8.77
C GLU A 152 -1.36 -6.39 -9.04
N ASP A 153 -0.13 -5.96 -9.30
CA ASP A 153 0.18 -4.56 -9.56
C ASP A 153 -0.60 -4.00 -10.74
N ILE A 154 -1.24 -2.85 -10.55
CA ILE A 154 -1.91 -2.12 -11.65
C ILE A 154 -0.97 -1.19 -12.41
N MET A 155 0.13 -0.78 -11.78
CA MET A 155 1.20 0.06 -12.31
C MET A 155 2.55 -0.60 -12.04
N SER A 156 3.48 -0.51 -12.96
CA SER A 156 4.83 -1.05 -12.75
C SER A 156 5.62 -0.16 -11.80
N ARG A 157 6.41 -0.79 -10.91
CA ARG A 157 7.37 -0.10 -10.06
C ARG A 157 8.50 0.56 -10.85
N TYR A 158 8.69 0.16 -12.12
CA TYR A 158 9.73 0.67 -13.01
C TYR A 158 9.25 1.83 -13.89
N ASP A 159 7.94 2.14 -13.91
CA ASP A 159 7.40 3.24 -14.70
C ASP A 159 7.67 4.60 -14.01
N ASN A 160 7.85 5.67 -14.80
CA ASN A 160 8.19 7.01 -14.31
C ASN A 160 6.97 7.80 -13.81
N ILE A 161 6.06 7.17 -13.08
CA ILE A 161 4.86 7.84 -12.58
C ILE A 161 5.24 8.82 -11.47
N LYS A 162 5.11 10.12 -11.77
CA LYS A 162 5.38 11.22 -10.84
C LYS A 162 4.22 11.42 -9.87
N SER A 163 2.99 11.26 -10.33
CA SER A 163 1.84 11.53 -9.49
C SER A 163 0.62 10.65 -9.77
N VAL A 164 -0.04 10.26 -8.69
CA VAL A 164 -1.41 9.71 -8.70
C VAL A 164 -2.34 10.75 -8.08
N LYS A 165 -3.37 11.18 -8.82
CA LYS A 165 -4.41 12.11 -8.35
C LYS A 165 -5.70 11.33 -8.12
N LEU A 166 -6.26 11.42 -6.92
CA LEU A 166 -7.50 10.73 -6.61
C LEU A 166 -8.72 11.61 -6.94
N ASN A 167 -9.77 11.02 -7.47
CA ASN A 167 -11.02 11.68 -7.82
C ASN A 167 -12.24 11.17 -7.03
N THR A 168 -11.99 10.36 -6.00
CA THR A 168 -12.98 9.90 -5.00
C THR A 168 -12.29 9.72 -3.66
N ILE A 169 -13.08 9.46 -2.60
CA ILE A 169 -12.58 9.12 -1.25
C ILE A 169 -11.61 7.93 -1.32
N LEU A 170 -10.46 8.08 -0.64
CA LEU A 170 -9.43 7.04 -0.56
C LEU A 170 -9.90 5.87 0.31
N ASP A 171 -9.68 4.67 -0.18
CA ASP A 171 -9.49 3.48 0.67
C ASP A 171 -7.99 3.34 0.92
N ILE A 172 -7.56 3.53 2.17
CA ILE A 172 -6.13 3.56 2.51
C ILE A 172 -5.41 2.24 2.14
N SER A 173 -6.14 1.12 2.12
CA SER A 173 -5.59 -0.16 1.68
C SER A 173 -5.14 -0.18 0.22
N ASN A 174 -5.63 0.76 -0.60
CA ASN A 174 -5.23 0.89 -2.00
C ASN A 174 -3.89 1.62 -2.20
N MET A 175 -3.31 2.18 -1.14
CA MET A 175 -1.97 2.83 -1.23
C MET A 175 -0.91 1.89 -1.81
N LYS A 176 -0.98 0.59 -1.51
CA LYS A 176 -0.08 -0.45 -2.04
C LYS A 176 -0.05 -0.55 -3.58
N TYR A 177 -1.07 -0.05 -4.27
CA TYR A 177 -1.15 -0.03 -5.73
C TYR A 177 -0.64 1.27 -6.36
N PHE A 178 -0.29 2.29 -5.56
CA PHE A 178 0.09 3.60 -6.06
C PHE A 178 1.62 3.74 -6.20
N SER A 179 2.16 3.07 -7.20
CA SER A 179 3.59 3.15 -7.52
C SER A 179 3.94 4.50 -8.18
N ALA A 180 4.03 5.57 -7.39
CA ALA A 180 4.27 6.95 -7.82
C ALA A 180 5.18 7.70 -6.82
N MET A 181 5.69 8.89 -7.22
CA MET A 181 6.42 9.80 -6.33
C MET A 181 5.49 10.55 -5.38
N ASN A 182 4.28 10.87 -5.82
CA ASN A 182 3.32 11.66 -5.05
C ASN A 182 1.90 11.11 -5.19
N VAL A 183 1.14 11.12 -4.10
CA VAL A 183 -0.31 10.83 -4.09
C VAL A 183 -1.06 12.07 -3.64
N TYR A 184 -1.97 12.55 -4.48
CA TYR A 184 -2.82 13.71 -4.20
C TYR A 184 -4.24 13.27 -3.89
N ILE A 185 -4.67 13.53 -2.67
CA ILE A 185 -6.00 13.17 -2.16
C ILE A 185 -7.06 14.10 -2.78
N TRP A 186 -8.23 13.56 -3.09
CA TRP A 186 -9.37 14.31 -3.56
C TRP A 186 -9.79 15.37 -2.53
N ASN A 187 -10.02 16.62 -2.98
CA ASN A 187 -10.30 17.75 -2.10
C ASN A 187 -11.59 17.59 -1.25
N LYS A 188 -12.53 16.74 -1.69
CA LYS A 188 -13.76 16.38 -0.96
C LYS A 188 -13.62 15.12 -0.11
N ASP A 189 -12.41 14.58 0.06
CA ASP A 189 -12.19 13.45 0.98
C ASP A 189 -12.43 13.93 2.42
N THR A 190 -13.23 13.16 3.18
CA THR A 190 -13.60 13.49 4.57
C THR A 190 -12.66 12.88 5.60
N LYS A 191 -11.81 11.93 5.21
CA LYS A 191 -10.95 11.16 6.12
C LYS A 191 -9.47 11.51 5.99
N TYR A 192 -9.05 11.89 4.78
CA TYR A 192 -7.64 12.03 4.44
C TYR A 192 -7.35 13.34 3.73
N LYS A 193 -6.09 13.76 3.79
CA LYS A 193 -5.51 14.81 2.97
C LYS A 193 -4.07 14.47 2.61
N SER A 194 -3.49 15.15 1.65
CA SER A 194 -2.08 14.99 1.31
C SER A 194 -1.35 16.32 1.46
N TYR A 195 -0.13 16.23 1.97
CA TYR A 195 0.84 17.30 1.95
C TYR A 195 2.08 16.78 1.25
N ASP A 196 2.58 17.51 0.30
CA ASP A 196 3.73 17.11 -0.51
C ASP A 196 3.64 15.64 -0.97
N GLY A 197 2.45 15.21 -1.41
CA GLY A 197 2.19 13.85 -1.89
C GLY A 197 2.16 12.74 -0.85
N VAL A 198 2.43 13.02 0.43
CA VAL A 198 2.30 12.09 1.55
C VAL A 198 0.89 12.17 2.13
N VAL A 199 0.32 11.05 2.53
CA VAL A 199 -1.07 10.94 3.02
C VAL A 199 -1.13 11.05 4.55
N TYR A 200 -2.01 11.91 5.01
CA TYR A 200 -2.28 12.17 6.43
C TYR A 200 -3.77 12.00 6.75
N SER A 201 -4.08 11.86 8.03
CA SER A 201 -5.45 12.03 8.55
C SER A 201 -6.00 13.41 8.17
N LYS A 202 -7.33 13.57 8.20
CA LYS A 202 -7.99 14.83 7.77
C LYS A 202 -7.55 16.05 8.58
N ASP A 203 -7.31 15.88 9.87
CA ASP A 203 -6.77 16.91 10.77
C ASP A 203 -5.27 17.18 10.56
N GLY A 204 -4.56 16.28 9.87
CA GLY A 204 -3.11 16.35 9.61
C GLY A 204 -2.26 15.91 10.78
N LYS A 205 -2.85 15.33 11.81
CA LYS A 205 -2.15 14.92 13.03
C LYS A 205 -1.48 13.56 12.92
N THR A 206 -1.93 12.71 11.99
CA THR A 206 -1.36 11.35 11.79
C THR A 206 -0.85 11.19 10.37
N VAL A 207 0.41 10.77 10.19
CA VAL A 207 0.92 10.31 8.89
C VAL A 207 0.49 8.88 8.67
N LEU A 208 -0.10 8.58 7.50
CA LEU A 208 -0.78 7.32 7.22
C LEU A 208 -0.28 6.59 5.98
N GLY A 209 0.39 7.28 5.06
CA GLY A 209 0.83 6.64 3.83
C GLY A 209 1.83 7.46 3.04
N MET A 210 2.90 6.79 2.60
CA MET A 210 3.90 7.34 1.72
C MET A 210 3.81 6.68 0.34
N PRO A 211 3.96 7.42 -0.76
CA PRO A 211 4.03 6.85 -2.09
C PRO A 211 5.25 5.93 -2.28
N LEU A 212 5.05 4.80 -2.97
CA LEU A 212 6.03 3.70 -3.06
C LEU A 212 7.37 4.04 -3.72
N LYS A 213 7.46 5.12 -4.49
CA LYS A 213 8.69 5.50 -5.21
C LYS A 213 9.51 6.59 -4.52
N ARG A 214 9.10 7.03 -3.34
CA ARG A 214 9.90 7.99 -2.58
C ARG A 214 11.08 7.30 -1.91
N ASP A 215 12.22 7.95 -1.93
CA ASP A 215 13.45 7.58 -1.23
C ASP A 215 13.56 8.22 0.16
N GLU A 216 12.85 9.34 0.40
CA GLU A 216 12.79 10.02 1.68
C GLU A 216 11.34 10.27 2.14
N LEU A 217 11.07 9.98 3.41
CA LEU A 217 9.87 10.41 4.14
C LEU A 217 10.26 11.47 5.18
N ALA A 218 10.09 12.73 4.86
CA ALA A 218 10.09 13.80 5.83
C ALA A 218 8.65 14.00 6.34
N VAL A 219 8.38 13.58 7.57
CA VAL A 219 7.07 13.80 8.19
C VAL A 219 6.91 15.28 8.49
N ARG A 220 5.73 15.83 8.15
CA ARG A 220 5.43 17.24 8.31
C ARG A 220 5.43 17.65 9.78
N GLU A 221 6.02 18.83 10.09
CA GLU A 221 5.90 19.45 11.43
C GLU A 221 4.44 19.75 11.76
N GLY A 222 4.06 19.60 13.05
CA GLY A 222 2.68 19.67 13.53
C GLY A 222 1.89 18.37 13.39
N CYS A 223 2.46 17.31 12.79
CA CYS A 223 1.99 15.95 12.90
C CYS A 223 2.39 15.41 14.28
N THR A 224 1.47 14.78 15.01
CA THR A 224 1.72 14.29 16.39
C THR A 224 1.82 12.77 16.46
N THR A 225 1.34 12.06 15.45
CA THR A 225 1.31 10.59 15.44
C THR A 225 1.94 10.04 14.16
N PHE A 226 2.89 9.14 14.34
CA PHE A 226 3.46 8.35 13.25
C PHE A 226 2.79 6.97 13.25
N ASP A 227 2.02 6.65 12.21
CA ASP A 227 1.51 5.30 12.02
C ASP A 227 2.48 4.50 11.16
N VAL A 228 2.94 3.34 11.63
CA VAL A 228 3.91 2.51 10.90
C VAL A 228 3.40 2.08 9.52
N GLN A 229 2.08 2.06 9.31
CA GLN A 229 1.52 1.84 7.97
C GLN A 229 1.96 2.87 6.93
N ALA A 230 2.49 4.03 7.37
CA ALA A 230 3.01 5.04 6.45
C ALA A 230 4.20 4.51 5.63
N VAL A 231 4.95 3.57 6.18
CA VAL A 231 6.16 2.98 5.59
C VAL A 231 6.04 1.47 5.37
N ALA A 232 5.05 0.81 6.00
CA ALA A 232 4.79 -0.62 5.91
C ALA A 232 3.51 -0.88 5.10
N TYR A 233 3.60 -1.60 3.99
CA TYR A 233 2.44 -2.02 3.19
C TYR A 233 2.39 -3.53 3.06
N ASP A 234 1.19 -4.12 3.06
CA ASP A 234 0.99 -5.51 2.68
C ASP A 234 1.57 -5.74 1.29
N SER A 235 2.41 -6.76 1.12
CA SER A 235 2.92 -7.13 -0.19
C SER A 235 1.77 -7.50 -1.12
N VAL A 236 1.86 -7.08 -2.38
CA VAL A 236 0.85 -7.39 -3.39
C VAL A 236 1.03 -8.82 -3.92
N SER A 237 2.23 -9.41 -3.78
CA SER A 237 2.51 -10.77 -4.23
C SER A 237 2.49 -11.77 -3.07
N LYS A 238 1.85 -12.92 -3.27
CA LYS A 238 1.82 -14.02 -2.30
C LYS A 238 3.19 -14.63 -2.03
N ASP A 239 4.14 -14.43 -2.94
CA ASP A 239 5.49 -15.01 -2.89
C ASP A 239 6.53 -14.10 -2.25
N SER A 240 6.20 -12.85 -1.93
CA SER A 240 7.09 -11.94 -1.23
C SER A 240 6.50 -11.57 0.12
N ASP A 241 7.01 -12.18 1.17
CA ASP A 241 6.78 -11.80 2.57
C ASP A 241 7.36 -10.40 2.89
N THR A 242 7.65 -9.59 1.86
CA THR A 242 8.34 -8.31 1.97
C THR A 242 7.35 -7.16 1.94
N PHE A 243 7.26 -6.50 3.07
CA PHE A 243 6.69 -5.16 3.20
C PHE A 243 7.78 -4.17 2.86
N ALA A 244 7.60 -3.43 1.79
CA ALA A 244 8.60 -2.41 1.52
C ALA A 244 7.99 -1.24 0.76
N CYS A 245 8.18 -0.05 1.28
CA CYS A 245 8.46 1.10 0.43
C CYS A 245 9.85 0.83 -0.19
N GLY A 246 9.91 0.04 -1.25
CA GLY A 246 11.16 -0.52 -1.80
C GLY A 246 12.21 0.50 -2.22
N SER A 247 11.85 1.79 -2.27
CA SER A 247 12.75 2.90 -2.59
C SER A 247 13.15 3.71 -1.35
N LEU A 248 12.47 3.54 -0.21
CA LEU A 248 12.71 4.36 0.97
C LEU A 248 14.12 4.11 1.55
N ARG A 249 14.91 5.17 1.64
CA ARG A 249 16.26 5.18 2.20
C ARG A 249 16.36 5.97 3.49
N LYS A 250 15.50 6.98 3.66
CA LYS A 250 15.60 7.91 4.77
C LYS A 250 14.23 8.27 5.33
N VAL A 251 14.15 8.34 6.66
CA VAL A 251 12.96 8.78 7.40
C VAL A 251 13.33 9.90 8.35
N ILE A 252 12.56 11.00 8.35
CA ILE A 252 12.73 12.13 9.27
C ILE A 252 11.47 12.25 10.11
N ILE A 253 11.61 12.04 11.41
CA ILE A 253 10.57 12.18 12.43
C ILE A 253 10.77 13.54 13.12
N PRO A 254 9.82 14.51 12.97
CA PRO A 254 9.96 15.86 13.50
C PRO A 254 9.76 15.92 15.00
N GLU A 255 10.01 17.10 15.62
CA GLU A 255 9.85 17.33 17.06
C GLU A 255 8.41 17.20 17.54
N SER A 256 7.44 17.45 16.66
CA SER A 256 6.02 17.40 16.99
C SER A 256 5.45 15.99 17.15
N ILE A 257 6.17 14.92 16.75
CA ILE A 257 5.70 13.55 16.95
C ILE A 257 5.80 13.17 18.43
N GLU A 258 4.67 12.77 19.00
CA GLU A 258 4.52 12.37 20.41
C GLU A 258 4.24 10.88 20.54
N LYS A 259 3.75 10.23 19.48
CA LYS A 259 3.33 8.84 19.51
C LYS A 259 3.61 8.11 18.20
N VAL A 260 3.97 6.83 18.32
CA VAL A 260 4.03 5.87 17.22
C VAL A 260 2.97 4.79 17.44
N VAL A 261 2.26 4.41 16.38
CA VAL A 261 1.20 3.39 16.41
C VAL A 261 1.33 2.41 15.26
N ASP A 262 0.84 1.20 15.44
CA ASP A 262 0.59 0.20 14.38
C ASP A 262 -0.92 -0.07 14.29
N SER A 263 -1.66 0.87 13.72
CA SER A 263 -3.13 0.84 13.70
C SER A 263 -3.71 -0.36 12.95
N ARG A 264 -2.93 -1.02 12.07
CA ARG A 264 -3.34 -2.18 11.28
C ARG A 264 -2.73 -3.49 11.76
N ASN A 265 -1.97 -3.45 12.84
CA ASN A 265 -1.23 -4.58 13.37
C ASN A 265 -0.33 -5.23 12.29
N LEU A 266 0.38 -4.41 11.53
CA LEU A 266 1.19 -4.84 10.39
C LEU A 266 2.44 -5.57 10.86
N LEU A 267 3.11 -5.04 11.89
CA LEU A 267 4.38 -5.59 12.37
C LEU A 267 4.24 -7.01 12.94
N SER A 268 3.06 -7.36 13.48
CA SER A 268 2.80 -8.72 14.00
C SER A 268 2.44 -9.75 12.92
N LYS A 269 1.96 -9.29 11.76
CA LYS A 269 1.52 -10.15 10.65
C LYS A 269 2.63 -10.50 9.67
N THR A 270 3.79 -9.89 9.81
CA THR A 270 4.86 -9.98 8.83
C THR A 270 5.96 -10.88 9.31
N LYS A 271 6.39 -11.79 8.45
CA LYS A 271 7.56 -12.62 8.74
C LYS A 271 8.87 -11.84 8.72
N ARG A 272 8.98 -10.75 7.98
CA ARG A 272 10.04 -9.71 8.02
C ARG A 272 9.67 -8.58 7.08
N ALA A 273 9.66 -7.34 7.58
CA ALA A 273 9.69 -6.17 6.70
C ALA A 273 11.15 -5.91 6.31
N GLU A 274 11.50 -6.14 5.05
CA GLU A 274 12.82 -5.73 4.54
C GLU A 274 12.76 -4.25 4.17
N PHE A 275 12.87 -3.39 5.18
CA PHE A 275 13.10 -1.97 4.93
C PHE A 275 14.56 -1.77 4.52
N LYS A 276 14.77 -1.02 3.43
CA LYS A 276 16.11 -0.60 3.02
C LYS A 276 16.44 0.82 3.50
N VAL A 277 15.82 1.23 4.62
CA VAL A 277 16.06 2.55 5.20
C VAL A 277 17.48 2.59 5.76
N GLU A 278 18.33 3.41 5.17
CA GLU A 278 19.75 3.54 5.56
C GLU A 278 19.92 4.50 6.73
N ASP A 279 18.99 5.49 6.84
CA ASP A 279 19.04 6.49 7.89
C ASP A 279 17.66 6.85 8.41
N ILE A 280 17.58 7.01 9.74
CA ILE A 280 16.42 7.57 10.43
C ILE A 280 16.87 8.73 11.30
N ILE A 281 16.31 9.91 11.08
CA ILE A 281 16.55 11.10 11.88
C ILE A 281 15.35 11.29 12.79
N VAL A 282 15.55 11.16 14.10
CA VAL A 282 14.51 11.38 15.11
C VAL A 282 14.83 12.69 15.83
N LYS A 283 13.98 13.69 15.66
CA LYS A 283 14.08 14.99 16.33
C LYS A 283 13.20 15.03 17.60
N SER A 284 12.15 14.21 17.64
CA SER A 284 11.24 14.13 18.80
C SER A 284 11.98 13.67 20.06
N LYS A 285 11.67 14.36 21.16
CA LYS A 285 12.15 14.05 22.52
C LYS A 285 10.98 13.62 23.44
N LYS A 286 9.81 13.33 22.85
CA LYS A 286 8.56 13.08 23.58
C LYS A 286 8.03 11.66 23.42
N LEU A 287 8.74 10.80 22.69
CA LEU A 287 8.28 9.43 22.45
C LEU A 287 8.35 8.60 23.74
N ASP A 288 7.26 7.89 24.04
CA ASP A 288 7.22 6.88 25.10
C ASP A 288 7.99 5.61 24.70
N GLY A 289 8.24 4.74 25.67
CA GLY A 289 8.99 3.50 25.46
C GLY A 289 8.35 2.60 24.41
N ASN A 290 7.03 2.49 24.36
CA ASN A 290 6.31 1.69 23.37
C ASN A 290 6.46 2.25 21.95
N SER A 291 6.40 3.56 21.80
CA SER A 291 6.65 4.23 20.50
C SER A 291 8.05 3.95 19.99
N ILE A 292 9.06 3.97 20.86
CA ILE A 292 10.45 3.67 20.52
C ILE A 292 10.60 2.18 20.16
N ALA A 293 9.94 1.28 20.88
CA ALA A 293 9.93 -0.15 20.59
C ALA A 293 9.31 -0.45 19.21
N LEU A 294 8.17 0.18 18.88
CA LEU A 294 7.55 0.04 17.57
C LEU A 294 8.47 0.53 16.43
N LEU A 295 9.15 1.66 16.61
CA LEU A 295 10.14 2.14 15.64
C LEU A 295 11.33 1.19 15.53
N SER A 296 11.84 0.65 16.65
CA SER A 296 12.92 -0.35 16.65
C SER A 296 12.52 -1.62 15.91
N THR A 297 11.28 -2.07 16.05
CA THR A 297 10.75 -3.22 15.32
C THR A 297 10.60 -2.91 13.84
N CYS A 298 10.09 -1.72 13.50
CA CYS A 298 9.90 -1.27 12.13
C CYS A 298 11.24 -1.15 11.38
N PHE A 299 12.30 -0.68 12.05
CA PHE A 299 13.63 -0.46 11.47
C PHE A 299 14.68 -1.45 12.01
N ASN A 300 14.29 -2.70 12.23
CA ASN A 300 15.10 -3.75 12.86
C ASN A 300 16.37 -4.16 12.10
N HIS A 301 16.54 -3.75 10.84
CA HIS A 301 17.75 -3.93 10.04
C HIS A 301 18.86 -2.95 10.42
N ILE A 302 18.54 -1.86 11.16
CA ILE A 302 19.54 -0.96 11.73
C ILE A 302 20.04 -1.60 13.03
N GLU A 303 21.34 -1.67 13.19
CA GLU A 303 21.98 -2.20 14.41
C GLU A 303 21.36 -1.55 15.67
N THR A 304 20.99 -2.37 16.65
CA THR A 304 20.23 -1.93 17.84
C THR A 304 20.90 -0.77 18.56
N GLU A 305 22.20 -0.86 18.80
CA GLU A 305 22.94 0.20 19.51
C GLU A 305 22.94 1.52 18.73
N LYS A 306 23.20 1.47 17.43
CA LYS A 306 23.15 2.63 16.53
C LYS A 306 21.75 3.26 16.51
N PHE A 307 20.70 2.43 16.51
CA PHE A 307 19.32 2.89 16.56
C PHE A 307 19.00 3.55 17.91
N MET A 308 19.26 2.86 19.04
CA MET A 308 18.93 3.33 20.38
C MET A 308 19.70 4.60 20.79
N LYS A 309 20.90 4.80 20.24
CA LYS A 309 21.68 6.05 20.46
C LYS A 309 20.91 7.31 20.02
N LYS A 310 19.98 7.18 19.06
CA LYS A 310 19.11 8.30 18.62
C LYS A 310 18.14 8.76 19.72
N PHE A 311 17.91 7.95 20.74
CA PHE A 311 17.01 8.18 21.87
C PHE A 311 17.74 8.34 23.23
N SER A 312 19.03 8.68 23.21
CA SER A 312 19.89 8.73 24.41
C SER A 312 19.33 9.62 25.54
N ASN A 313 18.47 10.58 25.22
CA ASN A 313 17.78 11.43 26.21
C ASN A 313 16.48 10.82 26.77
N GLN A 314 16.02 9.72 26.21
CA GLN A 314 14.74 9.07 26.54
C GLN A 314 14.91 7.62 27.00
N ILE A 315 16.08 7.02 26.73
CA ILE A 315 16.41 5.63 27.06
C ILE A 315 17.76 5.59 27.76
N LYS A 316 17.86 4.78 28.82
CA LYS A 316 19.13 4.33 29.39
C LYS A 316 19.41 2.88 29.01
N LYS A 317 20.69 2.53 28.90
CA LYS A 317 21.17 1.14 28.76
C LYS A 317 21.69 0.65 30.09
N GLU A 318 21.18 -0.48 30.58
CA GLU A 318 21.56 -1.12 31.83
C GLU A 318 21.58 -2.65 31.60
N ASP A 319 22.74 -3.28 31.81
CA ASP A 319 22.95 -4.73 31.62
C ASP A 319 22.38 -5.30 30.31
N GLY A 320 22.54 -4.54 29.22
CA GLY A 320 22.03 -4.91 27.89
C GLY A 320 20.55 -4.61 27.68
N MET A 321 19.84 -4.11 28.69
CA MET A 321 18.46 -3.67 28.61
C MET A 321 18.40 -2.19 28.23
N TYR A 322 17.59 -1.85 27.22
CA TYR A 322 17.24 -0.47 26.88
C TYR A 322 15.91 -0.15 27.54
N ILE A 323 15.95 0.70 28.55
CA ILE A 323 14.78 1.06 29.37
C ILE A 323 14.49 2.55 29.20
N SER A 324 13.25 2.88 28.88
CA SER A 324 12.80 4.25 28.69
C SER A 324 12.58 4.99 30.01
N ASN A 325 12.51 6.33 29.94
CA ASN A 325 12.27 7.17 31.12
C ASN A 325 10.90 6.93 31.79
N ASP A 326 9.94 6.35 31.06
CA ASP A 326 8.63 5.91 31.57
C ASP A 326 8.64 4.46 32.09
N ASN A 327 9.83 3.89 32.31
CA ASN A 327 10.05 2.56 32.90
C ASN A 327 9.52 1.40 32.01
N VAL A 328 9.58 1.54 30.69
CA VAL A 328 9.29 0.47 29.75
C VAL A 328 10.60 -0.20 29.31
N LEU A 329 10.70 -1.51 29.44
CA LEU A 329 11.77 -2.30 28.81
C LEU A 329 11.52 -2.40 27.29
N VAL A 330 12.23 -1.58 26.54
CA VAL A 330 12.07 -1.40 25.10
C VAL A 330 12.71 -2.54 24.31
N LYS A 331 13.95 -2.91 24.68
CA LYS A 331 14.75 -3.94 23.98
C LYS A 331 15.82 -4.51 24.88
N TYR A 332 16.10 -5.79 24.72
CA TYR A 332 17.29 -6.44 25.26
C TYR A 332 18.27 -6.75 24.12
N ASP A 333 19.53 -6.38 24.31
CA ASP A 333 20.65 -6.62 23.39
C ASP A 333 21.93 -6.91 24.20
N GLY A 334 21.76 -7.66 25.29
CA GLY A 334 22.85 -8.08 26.17
C GLY A 334 23.43 -9.43 25.82
N LYS A 335 24.56 -9.75 26.47
CA LYS A 335 25.24 -11.06 26.32
C LYS A 335 24.96 -12.02 27.49
N ALA A 336 24.32 -11.53 28.57
CA ALA A 336 24.01 -12.36 29.71
C ALA A 336 22.99 -13.43 29.37
N LYS A 337 23.22 -14.65 29.81
CA LYS A 337 22.31 -15.77 29.63
C LYS A 337 21.15 -15.75 30.62
N ASN A 338 21.40 -15.23 31.81
CA ASN A 338 20.42 -15.10 32.87
C ASN A 338 20.17 -13.60 33.10
N VAL A 339 18.95 -13.18 32.92
CA VAL A 339 18.54 -11.78 32.97
C VAL A 339 17.55 -11.57 34.09
N VAL A 340 17.82 -10.60 34.96
CA VAL A 340 16.88 -10.15 35.99
C VAL A 340 16.40 -8.75 35.60
N ILE A 341 15.12 -8.62 35.37
CA ILE A 341 14.53 -7.31 35.02
C ILE A 341 14.44 -6.47 36.30
N PRO A 342 14.92 -5.20 36.28
CA PRO A 342 14.90 -4.33 37.46
C PRO A 342 13.48 -4.09 37.98
N SER A 343 13.35 -4.00 39.32
CA SER A 343 12.05 -3.84 40.03
C SER A 343 11.34 -2.51 39.78
N TYR A 344 11.99 -1.53 39.16
CA TYR A 344 11.34 -0.29 38.75
C TYR A 344 10.66 -0.37 37.38
N VAL A 345 10.94 -1.41 36.57
CA VAL A 345 10.29 -1.63 35.27
C VAL A 345 8.80 -1.94 35.50
N LYS A 346 7.93 -1.28 34.75
CA LYS A 346 6.47 -1.40 34.82
C LYS A 346 5.85 -2.12 33.65
N GLU A 347 6.54 -2.11 32.51
CA GLU A 347 6.06 -2.64 31.24
C GLU A 347 7.20 -3.25 30.43
N ILE A 348 6.92 -4.35 29.73
CA ILE A 348 7.80 -4.93 28.72
C ILE A 348 7.15 -4.70 27.36
N ALA A 349 7.85 -4.01 26.48
CA ALA A 349 7.33 -3.66 25.15
C ALA A 349 7.24 -4.86 24.19
N ASP A 350 6.54 -4.66 23.07
CA ASP A 350 6.48 -5.62 21.98
C ASP A 350 7.90 -5.99 21.49
N ASN A 351 8.15 -7.29 21.29
CA ASN A 351 9.42 -7.81 20.74
C ASN A 351 10.67 -7.46 21.59
N ALA A 352 10.55 -7.18 22.88
CA ALA A 352 11.66 -6.74 23.72
C ALA A 352 12.83 -7.73 23.75
N PHE A 353 12.58 -9.03 23.74
CA PHE A 353 13.58 -10.11 23.67
C PHE A 353 13.54 -10.89 22.36
N TYR A 354 13.00 -10.30 21.28
CA TYR A 354 12.94 -10.94 19.96
C TYR A 354 14.34 -11.37 19.51
N THR A 355 14.51 -12.65 19.17
CA THR A 355 15.80 -13.29 18.80
C THR A 355 16.91 -13.18 19.84
N ALA A 356 16.61 -12.83 21.08
CA ALA A 356 17.61 -12.68 22.14
C ALA A 356 18.24 -14.02 22.50
N ASN A 357 19.57 -14.01 22.69
CA ASN A 357 20.32 -15.19 23.12
C ASN A 357 20.36 -15.29 24.66
N VAL A 358 19.19 -15.52 25.27
CA VAL A 358 19.01 -15.66 26.72
C VAL A 358 18.55 -17.08 27.08
N GLU A 359 18.91 -17.55 28.27
CA GLU A 359 18.50 -18.87 28.80
C GLU A 359 17.45 -18.72 29.90
N SER A 360 17.57 -17.71 30.76
CA SER A 360 16.54 -17.44 31.75
C SER A 360 16.24 -15.95 31.90
N VAL A 361 14.98 -15.65 32.20
CA VAL A 361 14.52 -14.28 32.50
C VAL A 361 13.64 -14.31 33.75
N ASP A 362 14.02 -13.48 34.74
CA ASP A 362 13.23 -13.21 35.93
C ASP A 362 12.49 -11.90 35.78
N ILE A 363 11.15 -11.97 35.78
CA ILE A 363 10.27 -10.81 35.63
C ILE A 363 9.70 -10.43 36.99
N PRO A 364 9.99 -9.23 37.52
CA PRO A 364 9.52 -8.81 38.86
C PRO A 364 8.02 -8.52 38.87
N ASP A 365 7.43 -8.56 40.09
CA ASP A 365 6.00 -8.26 40.33
C ASP A 365 5.61 -6.80 39.95
N SER A 366 6.57 -5.93 39.78
CA SER A 366 6.36 -4.55 39.32
C SER A 366 5.89 -4.44 37.87
N VAL A 367 6.18 -5.46 37.03
CA VAL A 367 5.74 -5.50 35.63
C VAL A 367 4.27 -5.92 35.59
N THR A 368 3.42 -5.01 35.13
CA THR A 368 1.97 -5.22 35.04
C THR A 368 1.43 -5.19 33.63
N LYS A 369 2.25 -4.73 32.67
CA LYS A 369 1.88 -4.67 31.25
C LYS A 369 2.90 -5.42 30.40
N PHE A 370 2.36 -6.17 29.44
CA PHE A 370 3.13 -7.07 28.59
C PHE A 370 2.76 -6.84 27.13
N GLY A 371 3.75 -6.51 26.33
CA GLY A 371 3.65 -6.41 24.90
C GLY A 371 3.49 -7.77 24.24
N LYS A 372 3.34 -7.78 22.93
CA LYS A 372 3.24 -8.97 22.10
C LYS A 372 4.60 -9.53 21.72
N ASN A 373 4.66 -10.84 21.46
CA ASN A 373 5.86 -11.52 20.89
C ASN A 373 7.14 -11.27 21.71
N ILE A 374 7.04 -11.08 23.00
CA ILE A 374 8.15 -10.62 23.87
C ILE A 374 9.41 -11.47 23.64
N PHE A 375 9.29 -12.81 23.66
CA PHE A 375 10.39 -13.75 23.52
C PHE A 375 10.41 -14.47 22.15
N GLU A 376 9.64 -14.01 21.16
CA GLU A 376 9.57 -14.70 19.86
C GLU A 376 10.97 -14.96 19.28
N LEU A 377 11.21 -16.23 18.86
CA LEU A 377 12.49 -16.69 18.31
C LEU A 377 13.70 -16.54 19.23
N SER A 378 13.52 -16.31 20.53
CA SER A 378 14.64 -16.28 21.50
C SER A 378 15.12 -17.68 21.87
N SER A 379 16.32 -17.76 22.43
CA SER A 379 16.89 -19.02 22.95
C SER A 379 16.41 -19.35 24.37
N ILE A 380 15.35 -18.71 24.86
CA ILE A 380 14.85 -18.84 26.22
C ILE A 380 14.54 -20.31 26.58
N VAL A 381 15.00 -20.71 27.76
CA VAL A 381 14.77 -22.03 28.35
C VAL A 381 13.79 -21.95 29.51
N LYS A 382 13.91 -20.88 30.32
CA LYS A 382 13.12 -20.69 31.53
C LYS A 382 12.66 -19.25 31.72
N VAL A 383 11.42 -19.05 32.14
CA VAL A 383 10.88 -17.76 32.52
C VAL A 383 10.18 -17.82 33.87
N ASN A 384 10.56 -16.93 34.79
CA ASN A 384 9.82 -16.69 36.02
C ASN A 384 8.87 -15.50 35.77
N LEU A 385 7.56 -15.77 35.74
CA LEU A 385 6.52 -14.76 35.53
C LEU A 385 6.15 -14.10 36.87
N PRO A 386 5.72 -12.83 36.86
CA PRO A 386 5.31 -12.13 38.08
C PRO A 386 4.03 -12.72 38.65
N LYS A 387 3.90 -12.73 39.99
CA LYS A 387 2.77 -13.35 40.73
C LYS A 387 1.40 -12.78 40.37
N ASN A 388 1.35 -11.56 39.92
CA ASN A 388 0.11 -10.85 39.56
C ASN A 388 -0.29 -10.96 38.09
N MET A 389 0.44 -11.76 37.28
CA MET A 389 0.14 -11.95 35.89
C MET A 389 -1.15 -12.76 35.71
N LYS A 390 -2.14 -12.20 35.01
CA LYS A 390 -3.45 -12.83 34.78
C LYS A 390 -3.55 -13.51 33.43
N THR A 391 -2.81 -13.06 32.44
CA THR A 391 -2.89 -13.54 31.06
C THR A 391 -1.53 -13.49 30.40
N ILE A 392 -1.22 -14.48 29.58
CA ILE A 392 -0.04 -14.50 28.72
C ILE A 392 -0.38 -13.68 27.45
N SER A 393 0.46 -12.73 27.09
CA SER A 393 0.24 -11.88 25.92
C SER A 393 0.38 -12.66 24.62
N GLU A 394 -0.23 -12.13 23.58
CA GLU A 394 -0.24 -12.71 22.23
C GLU A 394 1.20 -13.01 21.75
N GLY A 395 1.48 -14.25 21.38
CA GLY A 395 2.75 -14.67 20.82
C GLY A 395 3.95 -14.61 21.78
N MET A 396 3.75 -14.41 23.09
CA MET A 396 4.84 -14.19 24.05
C MET A 396 6.01 -15.16 23.89
N PHE A 397 5.72 -16.45 23.67
CA PHE A 397 6.71 -17.54 23.52
C PHE A 397 6.69 -18.17 22.12
N LYS A 398 6.22 -17.46 21.13
CA LYS A 398 6.12 -17.98 19.77
C LYS A 398 7.50 -18.36 19.23
N ASN A 399 7.62 -19.57 18.68
CA ASN A 399 8.86 -20.11 18.13
C ASN A 399 10.07 -20.15 19.11
N CYS A 400 9.80 -20.23 20.44
CA CYS A 400 10.83 -20.48 21.45
C CYS A 400 11.11 -21.99 21.54
N SER A 401 11.95 -22.51 20.64
CA SER A 401 12.19 -23.97 20.52
C SER A 401 12.87 -24.60 21.73
N ASN A 402 13.55 -23.81 22.57
CA ASN A 402 14.29 -24.26 23.74
C ASN A 402 13.53 -24.11 25.06
N LEU A 403 12.29 -23.59 25.03
CA LEU A 403 11.54 -23.32 26.24
C LEU A 403 11.03 -24.62 26.88
N VAL A 404 11.45 -24.90 28.12
CA VAL A 404 11.08 -26.08 28.89
C VAL A 404 10.41 -25.77 30.23
N ASP A 405 10.64 -24.57 30.79
CA ASP A 405 10.11 -24.22 32.11
C ASP A 405 9.51 -22.81 32.12
N VAL A 406 8.22 -22.72 32.42
CA VAL A 406 7.49 -21.47 32.64
C VAL A 406 6.81 -21.56 34.00
N LYS A 407 7.36 -20.87 34.99
CA LYS A 407 6.69 -20.74 36.29
C LYS A 407 5.50 -19.80 36.16
N ILE A 408 4.32 -20.40 36.09
CA ILE A 408 3.02 -19.69 36.12
C ILE A 408 2.66 -19.50 37.60
N PRO A 409 2.30 -18.29 38.05
CA PRO A 409 1.96 -17.98 39.43
C PRO A 409 0.71 -18.69 39.90
#